data_2e1ca6a14ffc472465fdd201987694e6
#
_entry.id   2e1ca6a14ffc472465fdd201987694e6
#
_cell.length_a   1.000
_cell.length_b   1.000
_cell.length_c   1.000
_cell.angle_alpha   90.00
_cell.angle_beta   90.00
_cell.angle_gamma   90.00
#
_symmetry.space_group_name_H-M   'P 1'
#
loop_
_entity.id
_entity.type
_entity.pdbx_description
1 polymer ?
#
loop_
_entity_poly.entity_id
_entity_poly.type
_entity_poly.pdbx_seq_one_letter_code
_entity_poly.pdbx_strand_id
1 'polypeptide(L)'
;EAEPSTRGTALPADPPLDRPPLDRPALLARHLDQVARTLRDPGATQAQVRAAGEYQQLAARSLAFAPRVRAAVLDRVRPRTARTLRNDLVAAQQLTSLADPQPGLPDWRIVEPPPPGELLRHYRAAERRTGAPWAYLAAIHLVETRMGRIRGTSTAGAQGPMQFIPPTGERYGAGGDVRDYRDAMLAAGRLLRAYGA
;
A
#
# COMPACT_ATOMS: atom_id res chain seq x y z
N GLU A 1 -2.27 -44.45 9.65
CA GLU A 1 -2.41 -42.97 9.71
C GLU A 1 -1.23 -42.36 8.96
N ALA A 2 -1.49 -41.89 7.75
CA ALA A 2 -0.49 -41.22 6.94
C ALA A 2 -0.51 -39.72 7.30
N GLU A 3 0.60 -39.20 7.82
CA GLU A 3 0.78 -37.77 8.03
C GLU A 3 0.64 -37.04 6.69
N PRO A 4 -0.10 -35.92 6.63
CA PRO A 4 -0.16 -35.12 5.43
C PRO A 4 1.19 -34.46 5.19
N SER A 5 1.85 -34.86 4.09
CA SER A 5 3.11 -34.29 3.62
C SER A 5 2.92 -32.78 3.33
N THR A 6 3.23 -31.92 4.30
CA THR A 6 3.31 -30.48 4.16
C THR A 6 4.55 -30.09 3.35
N ARG A 7 4.59 -30.44 2.07
CA ARG A 7 5.53 -29.79 1.13
C ARG A 7 4.96 -28.43 0.72
N GLY A 8 4.86 -27.52 1.66
CA GLY A 8 4.73 -26.11 1.32
C GLY A 8 5.95 -25.71 0.49
N THR A 9 5.74 -25.31 -0.75
CA THR A 9 6.81 -24.86 -1.64
C THR A 9 7.37 -23.56 -1.07
N ALA A 10 8.51 -23.63 -0.38
CA ALA A 10 9.17 -22.45 0.16
C ALA A 10 9.51 -21.47 -0.97
N LEU A 11 9.38 -20.18 -0.70
CA LEU A 11 9.88 -19.15 -1.60
C LEU A 11 11.39 -19.29 -1.75
N PRO A 12 11.97 -18.91 -2.92
CA PRO A 12 13.41 -18.92 -3.10
C PRO A 12 14.10 -18.13 -1.99
N ALA A 13 15.09 -18.72 -1.35
CA ALA A 13 15.84 -18.08 -0.26
C ALA A 13 17.03 -17.25 -0.76
N ASP A 14 17.46 -17.46 -1.99
CA ASP A 14 18.63 -16.79 -2.58
C ASP A 14 18.31 -16.27 -4.00
N PRO A 15 18.51 -14.97 -4.30
CA PRO A 15 18.90 -13.93 -3.34
C PRO A 15 17.78 -13.57 -2.36
N PRO A 16 18.07 -12.76 -1.31
CA PRO A 16 17.06 -12.29 -0.37
C PRO A 16 15.85 -11.71 -1.08
N LEU A 17 14.64 -11.99 -0.58
CA LEU A 17 13.38 -11.58 -1.22
C LEU A 17 13.11 -10.06 -1.15
N ASP A 18 13.96 -9.30 -0.49
CA ASP A 18 13.91 -7.83 -0.44
C ASP A 18 14.46 -7.16 -1.70
N ARG A 19 15.22 -7.89 -2.55
CA ARG A 19 15.80 -7.37 -3.81
C ARG A 19 15.67 -8.35 -4.97
N PRO A 20 14.85 -8.02 -6.00
CA PRO A 20 14.82 -8.79 -7.23
C PRO A 20 16.18 -8.76 -7.94
N PRO A 21 16.75 -9.89 -8.37
CA PRO A 21 18.05 -9.96 -9.04
C PRO A 21 17.96 -9.49 -10.49
N LEU A 22 17.99 -8.17 -10.70
CA LEU A 22 17.87 -7.56 -12.03
C LEU A 22 19.06 -7.85 -12.94
N ASP A 23 20.22 -8.14 -12.38
CA ASP A 23 21.44 -8.59 -13.06
C ASP A 23 21.37 -10.05 -13.53
N ARG A 24 20.40 -10.83 -13.04
CA ARG A 24 20.23 -12.27 -13.29
C ARG A 24 18.81 -12.61 -13.79
N PRO A 25 18.43 -12.22 -15.03
CA PRO A 25 17.04 -12.35 -15.53
C PRO A 25 16.48 -13.78 -15.49
N ALA A 26 17.34 -14.78 -15.73
CA ALA A 26 16.92 -16.19 -15.66
C ALA A 26 16.57 -16.63 -14.22
N LEU A 27 17.27 -16.14 -13.22
CA LEU A 27 16.96 -16.39 -11.83
C LEU A 27 15.67 -15.67 -11.43
N LEU A 28 15.53 -14.41 -11.78
CA LEU A 28 14.32 -13.62 -11.53
C LEU A 28 13.09 -14.27 -12.15
N ALA A 29 13.20 -14.79 -13.38
CA ALA A 29 12.11 -15.51 -14.04
C ALA A 29 11.68 -16.77 -13.24
N ARG A 30 12.64 -17.56 -12.73
CA ARG A 30 12.34 -18.72 -11.88
C ARG A 30 11.66 -18.31 -10.57
N HIS A 31 12.12 -17.23 -9.94
CA HIS A 31 11.49 -16.71 -8.72
C HIS A 31 10.04 -16.28 -8.98
N LEU A 32 9.78 -15.54 -10.06
CA LEU A 32 8.43 -15.11 -10.43
C LEU A 32 7.51 -16.30 -10.74
N ASP A 33 8.00 -17.33 -11.40
CA ASP A 33 7.22 -18.55 -11.60
C ASP A 33 6.94 -19.29 -10.28
N GLN A 34 7.88 -19.32 -9.34
CA GLN A 34 7.68 -19.86 -8.00
C GLN A 34 6.64 -19.07 -7.21
N VAL A 35 6.80 -17.75 -7.15
CA VAL A 35 5.86 -16.80 -6.54
C VAL A 35 4.44 -17.01 -7.10
N ALA A 36 4.32 -17.09 -8.42
CA ALA A 36 3.05 -17.31 -9.08
C ALA A 36 2.42 -18.68 -8.77
N ARG A 37 3.21 -19.70 -8.45
CA ARG A 37 2.71 -20.99 -7.93
C ARG A 37 2.21 -20.82 -6.50
N THR A 38 3.00 -20.23 -5.60
CA THR A 38 2.65 -20.02 -4.20
C THR A 38 1.34 -19.22 -4.05
N LEU A 39 1.17 -18.15 -4.82
CA LEU A 39 -0.06 -17.34 -4.79
C LEU A 39 -1.31 -18.07 -5.26
N ARG A 40 -1.17 -19.20 -5.94
CA ARG A 40 -2.29 -20.03 -6.42
C ARG A 40 -2.44 -21.34 -5.66
N ASP A 41 -1.57 -21.62 -4.73
CA ASP A 41 -1.61 -22.83 -3.92
C ASP A 41 -2.62 -22.68 -2.78
N PRO A 42 -3.73 -23.44 -2.78
CA PRO A 42 -4.71 -23.40 -1.69
C PRO A 42 -4.12 -23.83 -0.34
N GLY A 43 -3.01 -24.59 -0.36
CA GLY A 43 -2.30 -25.05 0.84
C GLY A 43 -1.26 -24.04 1.35
N ALA A 44 -1.04 -22.93 0.66
CA ALA A 44 -0.07 -21.94 1.08
C ALA A 44 -0.51 -21.22 2.36
N THR A 45 0.41 -21.06 3.30
CA THR A 45 0.15 -20.31 4.54
C THR A 45 0.02 -18.81 4.25
N GLN A 46 -0.64 -18.06 5.14
CA GLN A 46 -0.72 -16.59 5.02
C GLN A 46 0.65 -15.91 4.93
N ALA A 47 1.64 -16.41 5.65
CA ALA A 47 3.00 -15.88 5.61
C ALA A 47 3.63 -16.07 4.22
N GLN A 48 3.45 -17.26 3.61
CA GLN A 48 3.92 -17.55 2.25
C GLN A 48 3.23 -16.69 1.20
N VAL A 49 1.90 -16.51 1.30
CA VAL A 49 1.12 -15.65 0.39
C VAL A 49 1.57 -14.20 0.50
N ARG A 50 1.77 -13.70 1.72
CA ARG A 50 2.26 -12.34 1.96
C ARG A 50 3.63 -12.12 1.33
N ALA A 51 4.61 -12.98 1.66
CA ALA A 51 5.96 -12.88 1.12
C ALA A 51 5.99 -12.98 -0.41
N ALA A 52 5.18 -13.87 -0.99
CA ALA A 52 5.04 -14.01 -2.44
C ALA A 52 4.45 -12.73 -3.07
N GLY A 53 3.42 -12.14 -2.48
CA GLY A 53 2.79 -10.90 -2.96
C GLY A 53 3.73 -9.71 -2.88
N GLU A 54 4.44 -9.55 -1.76
CA GLU A 54 5.45 -8.51 -1.57
C GLU A 54 6.56 -8.60 -2.63
N TYR A 55 7.09 -9.80 -2.85
CA TYR A 55 8.11 -10.03 -3.86
C TYR A 55 7.60 -9.74 -5.28
N GLN A 56 6.39 -10.18 -5.63
CA GLN A 56 5.79 -9.91 -6.94
C GLN A 56 5.67 -8.40 -7.19
N GLN A 57 5.18 -7.65 -6.22
CA GLN A 57 5.05 -6.19 -6.34
C GLN A 57 6.41 -5.50 -6.49
N LEU A 58 7.39 -5.90 -5.69
CA LEU A 58 8.73 -5.33 -5.76
C LEU A 58 9.39 -5.62 -7.11
N ALA A 59 9.26 -6.85 -7.61
CA ALA A 59 9.79 -7.25 -8.91
C ALA A 59 9.09 -6.49 -10.06
N ALA A 60 7.76 -6.34 -10.02
CA ALA A 60 7.01 -5.59 -11.03
C ALA A 60 7.43 -4.12 -11.07
N ARG A 61 7.55 -3.45 -9.91
CA ARG A 61 8.05 -2.07 -9.82
C ARG A 61 9.45 -1.93 -10.39
N SER A 62 10.36 -2.83 -10.02
CA SER A 62 11.74 -2.80 -10.50
C SER A 62 11.83 -3.02 -12.03
N LEU A 63 11.05 -3.97 -12.55
CA LEU A 63 11.02 -4.29 -13.99
C LEU A 63 10.32 -3.21 -14.82
N ALA A 64 9.41 -2.42 -14.22
CA ALA A 64 8.74 -1.31 -14.91
C ALA A 64 9.76 -0.31 -15.50
N PHE A 65 10.89 -0.09 -14.79
CA PHE A 65 11.96 0.83 -15.16
C PHE A 65 13.21 0.17 -15.75
N ALA A 66 13.19 -1.15 -15.97
CA ALA A 66 14.31 -1.92 -16.52
C ALA A 66 13.92 -2.63 -17.84
N PRO A 67 13.70 -1.92 -18.96
CA PRO A 67 13.09 -2.47 -20.17
C PRO A 67 13.86 -3.67 -20.76
N ARG A 68 15.18 -3.67 -20.74
CA ARG A 68 16.00 -4.79 -21.23
C ARG A 68 15.85 -6.04 -20.36
N VAL A 69 15.89 -5.87 -19.05
CA VAL A 69 15.70 -6.96 -18.08
C VAL A 69 14.28 -7.49 -18.17
N ARG A 70 13.30 -6.60 -18.25
CA ARG A 70 11.88 -6.94 -18.41
C ARG A 70 11.64 -7.83 -19.61
N ALA A 71 12.16 -7.49 -20.79
CA ALA A 71 12.07 -8.32 -22.00
C ALA A 71 12.66 -9.71 -21.74
N ALA A 72 13.89 -9.76 -21.23
CA ALA A 72 14.59 -11.02 -20.94
C ALA A 72 13.87 -11.89 -19.90
N VAL A 73 13.16 -11.32 -18.94
CA VAL A 73 12.35 -12.04 -17.95
C VAL A 73 11.06 -12.56 -18.59
N LEU A 74 10.34 -11.70 -19.34
CA LEU A 74 9.07 -12.07 -20.00
C LEU A 74 9.24 -13.22 -21.00
N ASP A 75 10.40 -13.32 -21.66
CA ASP A 75 10.73 -14.41 -22.58
C ASP A 75 10.99 -15.74 -21.87
N ARG A 76 11.24 -15.71 -20.56
CA ARG A 76 11.65 -16.90 -19.77
C ARG A 76 10.60 -17.41 -18.80
N VAL A 77 9.68 -16.56 -18.35
CA VAL A 77 8.59 -16.98 -17.46
C VAL A 77 7.53 -17.78 -18.19
N ARG A 78 6.81 -18.64 -17.47
CA ARG A 78 5.69 -19.38 -18.03
C ARG A 78 4.59 -18.46 -18.57
N PRO A 79 3.84 -18.85 -19.60
CA PRO A 79 2.85 -17.99 -20.26
C PRO A 79 1.82 -17.36 -19.29
N ARG A 80 1.38 -18.13 -18.29
CA ARG A 80 0.45 -17.63 -17.27
C ARG A 80 1.08 -16.57 -16.37
N THR A 81 2.32 -16.78 -15.94
CA THR A 81 3.10 -15.80 -15.17
C THR A 81 3.36 -14.54 -16.00
N ALA A 82 3.72 -14.71 -17.28
CA ALA A 82 3.93 -13.58 -18.18
C ALA A 82 2.68 -12.70 -18.34
N ARG A 83 1.49 -13.31 -18.40
CA ARG A 83 0.22 -12.57 -18.48
C ARG A 83 0.00 -11.70 -17.23
N THR A 84 0.12 -12.28 -16.04
CA THR A 84 -0.01 -11.54 -14.78
C THR A 84 1.04 -10.44 -14.69
N LEU A 85 2.30 -10.78 -14.96
CA LEU A 85 3.40 -9.81 -14.91
C LEU A 85 3.21 -8.62 -15.86
N ARG A 86 2.70 -8.83 -17.07
CA ARG A 86 2.37 -7.72 -17.99
C ARG A 86 1.33 -6.78 -17.41
N ASN A 87 0.28 -7.30 -16.77
CA ASN A 87 -0.73 -6.48 -16.12
C ASN A 87 -0.13 -5.67 -14.96
N ASP A 88 0.68 -6.32 -14.12
CA ASP A 88 1.35 -5.66 -12.99
C ASP A 88 2.32 -4.56 -13.46
N LEU A 89 3.02 -4.79 -14.57
CA LEU A 89 3.93 -3.81 -15.19
C LEU A 89 3.17 -2.59 -15.72
N VAL A 90 2.05 -2.81 -16.40
CA VAL A 90 1.19 -1.71 -16.90
C VAL A 90 0.67 -0.90 -15.72
N ALA A 91 0.16 -1.56 -14.68
CA ALA A 91 -0.33 -0.89 -13.48
C ALA A 91 0.79 -0.08 -12.79
N ALA A 92 1.99 -0.67 -12.63
CA ALA A 92 3.13 0.03 -12.03
C ALA A 92 3.55 1.27 -12.83
N GLN A 93 3.57 1.17 -14.16
CA GLN A 93 3.90 2.30 -15.03
C GLN A 93 2.84 3.41 -14.96
N GLN A 94 1.56 3.05 -15.01
CA GLN A 94 0.45 4.00 -14.90
C GLN A 94 0.44 4.70 -13.54
N LEU A 95 0.60 3.98 -12.44
CA LEU A 95 0.68 4.58 -11.10
C LEU A 95 1.84 5.55 -10.98
N THR A 96 2.99 5.21 -11.57
CA THR A 96 4.16 6.10 -11.55
C THR A 96 3.98 7.34 -12.41
N SER A 97 3.24 7.24 -13.53
CA SER A 97 2.96 8.41 -14.38
C SER A 97 1.98 9.41 -13.75
N LEU A 98 1.28 9.01 -12.68
CA LEU A 98 0.38 9.90 -11.93
C LEU A 98 1.10 10.77 -10.89
N ALA A 99 2.35 10.50 -10.60
CA ALA A 99 3.13 11.24 -9.60
C ALA A 99 4.46 11.72 -10.20
N ASP A 100 4.81 12.98 -9.97
CA ASP A 100 6.12 13.49 -10.32
C ASP A 100 7.19 12.79 -9.49
N PRO A 101 8.31 12.35 -10.11
CA PRO A 101 9.43 11.78 -9.39
C PRO A 101 9.94 12.74 -8.30
N GLN A 102 9.97 12.27 -7.06
CA GLN A 102 10.52 13.05 -5.95
C GLN A 102 12.01 12.73 -5.79
N PRO A 103 12.86 13.74 -5.51
CA PRO A 103 14.31 13.53 -5.39
C PRO A 103 14.73 12.75 -4.13
N GLY A 104 13.79 12.49 -3.22
CA GLY A 104 14.04 11.78 -1.96
C GLY A 104 12.75 11.35 -1.27
N LEU A 105 12.91 10.73 -0.11
CA LEU A 105 11.77 10.45 0.76
C LEU A 105 11.19 11.74 1.31
N PRO A 106 9.86 11.85 1.48
CA PRO A 106 9.25 12.97 2.17
C PRO A 106 9.84 13.16 3.57
N ASP A 107 9.85 14.41 4.06
CA ASP A 107 10.27 14.74 5.42
C ASP A 107 9.22 14.26 6.44
N TRP A 108 9.16 12.94 6.63
CA TRP A 108 8.27 12.30 7.59
C TRP A 108 8.93 12.12 8.93
N ARG A 109 8.15 12.40 9.98
CA ARG A 109 8.55 12.12 11.37
C ARG A 109 7.67 11.03 11.94
N ILE A 110 8.29 10.03 12.57
CA ILE A 110 7.58 9.01 13.34
C ILE A 110 7.51 9.50 14.78
N VAL A 111 6.29 9.64 15.29
CA VAL A 111 6.04 10.16 16.63
C VAL A 111 5.14 9.19 17.42
N GLU A 112 5.07 9.38 18.74
CA GLU A 112 4.08 8.71 19.56
C GLU A 112 2.69 9.23 19.17
N PRO A 113 1.70 8.33 18.89
CA PRO A 113 0.35 8.75 18.57
C PRO A 113 -0.34 9.33 19.81
N PRO A 114 -1.36 10.20 19.64
CA PRO A 114 -2.17 10.64 20.77
C PRO A 114 -2.80 9.48 21.53
N PRO A 115 -3.08 9.66 22.82
CA PRO A 115 -3.73 8.62 23.62
C PRO A 115 -5.04 8.13 22.97
N PRO A 116 -5.36 6.82 22.99
CA PRO A 116 -6.55 6.28 22.33
C PRO A 116 -7.87 6.93 22.79
N GLY A 117 -7.97 7.30 24.07
CA GLY A 117 -9.13 8.02 24.61
C GLY A 117 -9.32 9.41 24.03
N GLU A 118 -8.22 10.11 23.70
CA GLU A 118 -8.26 11.41 23.03
C GLU A 118 -8.74 11.27 21.58
N LEU A 119 -8.16 10.34 20.83
CA LEU A 119 -8.58 10.04 19.47
C LEU A 119 -10.06 9.65 19.41
N LEU A 120 -10.51 8.79 20.32
CA LEU A 120 -11.92 8.39 20.39
C LEU A 120 -12.85 9.59 20.64
N ARG A 121 -12.45 10.56 21.48
CA ARG A 121 -13.24 11.78 21.69
C ARG A 121 -13.40 12.59 20.39
N HIS A 122 -12.33 12.72 19.58
CA HIS A 122 -12.38 13.41 18.29
C HIS A 122 -13.28 12.68 17.29
N TYR A 123 -13.15 11.34 17.16
CA TYR A 123 -14.03 10.56 16.29
C TYR A 123 -15.50 10.67 16.67
N ARG A 124 -15.82 10.50 17.97
CA ARG A 124 -17.20 10.62 18.47
C ARG A 124 -17.77 12.03 18.32
N ALA A 125 -16.95 13.06 18.48
CA ALA A 125 -17.37 14.44 18.23
C ALA A 125 -17.68 14.68 16.74
N ALA A 126 -16.87 14.13 15.83
CA ALA A 126 -17.14 14.20 14.41
C ALA A 126 -18.38 13.42 14.00
N GLU A 127 -18.57 12.20 14.51
CA GLU A 127 -19.78 11.38 14.31
C GLU A 127 -21.05 12.14 14.71
N ARG A 128 -21.08 12.72 15.91
CA ARG A 128 -22.25 13.51 16.39
C ARG A 128 -22.57 14.71 15.50
N ARG A 129 -21.57 15.32 14.89
CA ARG A 129 -21.76 16.54 14.08
C ARG A 129 -22.03 16.26 12.60
N THR A 130 -21.55 15.16 12.09
CA THR A 130 -21.61 14.83 10.66
C THR A 130 -22.52 13.66 10.34
N GLY A 131 -22.77 12.79 11.33
CA GLY A 131 -23.48 11.53 11.15
C GLY A 131 -22.62 10.41 10.53
N ALA A 132 -21.36 10.67 10.17
CA ALA A 132 -20.46 9.63 9.69
C ALA A 132 -20.03 8.72 10.87
N PRO A 133 -20.12 7.37 10.74
CA PRO A 133 -19.77 6.49 11.84
C PRO A 133 -18.30 6.64 12.26
N TRP A 134 -18.07 6.75 13.56
CA TRP A 134 -16.73 6.95 14.13
C TRP A 134 -15.72 5.88 13.72
N ALA A 135 -16.20 4.64 13.53
CA ALA A 135 -15.35 3.52 13.14
C ALA A 135 -14.70 3.71 11.77
N TYR A 136 -15.40 4.34 10.81
CA TYR A 136 -14.83 4.68 9.50
C TYR A 136 -13.76 5.76 9.63
N LEU A 137 -13.99 6.78 10.47
CA LEU A 137 -12.99 7.81 10.74
C LEU A 137 -11.71 7.21 11.36
N ALA A 138 -11.87 6.30 12.31
CA ALA A 138 -10.75 5.59 12.92
C ALA A 138 -10.01 4.70 11.90
N ALA A 139 -10.73 3.99 11.03
CA ALA A 139 -10.14 3.14 10.01
C ALA A 139 -9.32 3.97 8.98
N ILE A 140 -9.85 5.09 8.51
CA ILE A 140 -9.13 6.01 7.62
C ILE A 140 -7.88 6.55 8.31
N HIS A 141 -8.00 7.03 9.55
CA HIS A 141 -6.86 7.55 10.32
C HIS A 141 -5.76 6.49 10.54
N LEU A 142 -6.16 5.23 10.76
CA LEU A 142 -5.21 4.12 10.85
C LEU A 142 -4.46 3.90 9.53
N VAL A 143 -5.16 3.92 8.41
CA VAL A 143 -4.57 3.68 7.09
C VAL A 143 -3.66 4.84 6.68
N GLU A 144 -4.11 6.08 6.86
CA GLU A 144 -3.42 7.28 6.39
C GLU A 144 -2.14 7.57 7.19
N THR A 145 -2.23 7.57 8.51
CA THR A 145 -1.11 8.03 9.34
C THR A 145 -0.77 7.13 10.53
N ARG A 146 -1.30 5.90 10.57
CA ARG A 146 -1.12 5.00 11.72
C ARG A 146 -1.55 5.64 13.02
N MET A 147 -2.77 6.20 13.05
CA MET A 147 -3.34 6.95 14.19
C MET A 147 -2.55 8.23 14.54
N GLY A 148 -2.00 8.92 13.53
CA GLY A 148 -1.21 10.13 13.70
C GLY A 148 0.24 9.90 14.09
N ARG A 149 0.70 8.66 14.01
CA ARG A 149 2.10 8.30 14.25
C ARG A 149 3.03 8.79 13.15
N ILE A 150 2.56 8.84 11.91
CA ILE A 150 3.30 9.38 10.77
C ILE A 150 2.88 10.84 10.57
N ARG A 151 3.83 11.77 10.73
CA ARG A 151 3.60 13.20 10.51
C ARG A 151 4.43 13.69 9.35
N GLY A 152 3.80 14.48 8.48
CA GLY A 152 4.41 15.06 7.30
C GLY A 152 3.40 15.20 6.17
N THR A 153 3.86 15.78 5.07
CA THR A 153 3.09 15.90 3.83
C THR A 153 3.45 14.73 2.92
N SER A 154 2.46 14.11 2.28
CA SER A 154 2.72 13.05 1.31
C SER A 154 3.35 13.61 0.02
N THR A 155 3.86 12.75 -0.83
CA THR A 155 4.38 13.15 -2.16
C THR A 155 3.31 13.79 -3.05
N ALA A 156 2.04 13.49 -2.81
CA ALA A 156 0.90 14.12 -3.50
C ALA A 156 0.40 15.41 -2.80
N GLY A 157 1.11 15.91 -1.79
CA GLY A 157 0.72 17.11 -1.05
C GLY A 157 -0.35 16.88 0.02
N ALA A 158 -0.70 15.64 0.36
CA ALA A 158 -1.69 15.35 1.38
C ALA A 158 -1.17 15.67 2.78
N GLN A 159 -2.03 16.22 3.64
CA GLN A 159 -1.68 16.85 4.92
C GLN A 159 -2.56 16.36 6.07
N GLY A 160 -1.99 16.42 7.26
CA GLY A 160 -2.68 16.16 8.52
C GLY A 160 -2.98 14.68 8.79
N PRO A 161 -3.63 14.40 9.93
CA PRO A 161 -3.87 13.02 10.38
C PRO A 161 -4.75 12.20 9.43
N MET A 162 -5.60 12.85 8.64
CA MET A 162 -6.50 12.23 7.65
C MET A 162 -6.01 12.40 6.20
N GLN A 163 -4.80 12.93 5.99
CA GLN A 163 -4.14 13.09 4.70
C GLN A 163 -5.01 13.75 3.62
N PHE A 164 -5.54 14.92 3.92
CA PHE A 164 -6.27 15.73 2.95
C PHE A 164 -5.33 16.35 1.93
N ILE A 165 -5.58 16.14 0.64
CA ILE A 165 -5.00 16.98 -0.40
C ILE A 165 -5.63 18.38 -0.33
N PRO A 166 -4.89 19.49 -0.64
CA PRO A 166 -5.35 20.86 -0.42
C PRO A 166 -6.75 21.14 -0.96
N PRO A 167 -7.13 20.83 -2.22
CA PRO A 167 -8.48 21.12 -2.72
C PRO A 167 -9.59 20.41 -1.93
N THR A 168 -9.32 19.19 -1.45
CA THR A 168 -10.29 18.45 -0.64
C THR A 168 -10.39 19.03 0.77
N GLY A 169 -9.25 19.44 1.34
CA GLY A 169 -9.19 20.14 2.62
C GLY A 169 -9.96 21.46 2.61
N GLU A 170 -9.81 22.27 1.57
CA GLU A 170 -10.56 23.49 1.37
C GLU A 170 -12.07 23.25 1.27
N ARG A 171 -12.47 22.27 0.47
CA ARG A 171 -13.88 21.92 0.25
C ARG A 171 -14.60 21.43 1.50
N TYR A 172 -13.96 20.57 2.30
CA TYR A 172 -14.61 19.90 3.43
C TYR A 172 -14.15 20.40 4.79
N GLY A 173 -13.07 21.18 4.87
CA GLY A 173 -12.53 21.73 6.12
C GLY A 173 -13.42 22.78 6.78
N ALA A 174 -14.24 23.48 6.00
CA ALA A 174 -15.10 24.57 6.47
C ALA A 174 -14.35 25.62 7.32
N GLY A 175 -13.16 26.03 6.84
CA GLY A 175 -12.32 27.03 7.51
C GLY A 175 -11.46 26.49 8.66
N GLY A 176 -11.55 25.22 8.99
CA GLY A 176 -10.67 24.57 9.97
C GLY A 176 -9.32 24.13 9.39
N ASP A 177 -8.35 23.85 10.26
CA ASP A 177 -7.04 23.34 9.88
C ASP A 177 -7.07 21.80 9.80
N VAL A 178 -6.93 21.26 8.59
CA VAL A 178 -6.87 19.80 8.37
C VAL A 178 -5.63 19.11 9.01
N ARG A 179 -4.69 19.87 9.56
CA ARG A 179 -3.57 19.37 10.35
C ARG A 179 -3.94 19.18 11.83
N ASP A 180 -4.98 19.87 12.31
CA ASP A 180 -5.55 19.66 13.63
C ASP A 180 -6.41 18.39 13.66
N TYR A 181 -6.34 17.60 14.74
CA TYR A 181 -7.07 16.33 14.84
C TYR A 181 -8.59 16.51 14.83
N ARG A 182 -9.10 17.50 15.55
CA ARG A 182 -10.54 17.75 15.64
C ARG A 182 -11.09 18.19 14.28
N ASP A 183 -10.44 19.13 13.64
CA ASP A 183 -10.88 19.71 12.39
C ASP A 183 -10.73 18.71 11.23
N ALA A 184 -9.66 17.94 11.22
CA ALA A 184 -9.45 16.84 10.27
C ALA A 184 -10.54 15.76 10.37
N MET A 185 -10.91 15.34 11.58
CA MET A 185 -12.00 14.36 11.76
C MET A 185 -13.35 14.91 11.33
N LEU A 186 -13.64 16.19 11.60
CA LEU A 186 -14.84 16.85 11.13
C LEU A 186 -14.88 16.96 9.59
N ALA A 187 -13.78 17.33 8.97
CA ALA A 187 -13.65 17.37 7.52
C ALA A 187 -13.86 15.99 6.89
N ALA A 188 -13.25 14.95 7.46
CA ALA A 188 -13.43 13.58 7.01
C ALA A 188 -14.87 13.10 7.15
N GLY A 189 -15.54 13.44 8.25
CA GLY A 189 -16.95 13.14 8.43
C GLY A 189 -17.84 13.81 7.40
N ARG A 190 -17.59 15.09 7.05
CA ARG A 190 -18.31 15.81 5.97
C ARG A 190 -18.08 15.16 4.61
N LEU A 191 -16.83 14.78 4.32
CA LEU A 191 -16.45 14.08 3.09
C LEU A 191 -17.20 12.75 2.96
N LEU A 192 -17.18 11.91 3.99
CA LEU A 192 -17.89 10.64 4.00
C LEU A 192 -19.39 10.81 3.76
N ARG A 193 -20.03 11.76 4.43
CA ARG A 193 -21.46 12.06 4.23
C ARG A 193 -21.76 12.56 2.82
N ALA A 194 -20.87 13.33 2.23
CA ALA A 194 -21.04 13.78 0.83
C ALA A 194 -20.99 12.61 -0.17
N TYR A 195 -20.32 11.50 0.19
CA TYR A 195 -20.25 10.27 -0.61
C TYR A 195 -21.22 9.17 -0.16
N GLY A 196 -22.12 9.46 0.77
CA GLY A 196 -23.23 8.56 1.12
C GLY A 196 -22.92 7.56 2.26
N ALA A 197 -21.86 7.77 3.03
CA ALA A 197 -21.51 6.93 4.17
C ALA A 197 -22.18 7.39 5.48
#